data_ee82102ad29ad92d5a0f06b7de963cf0
#
_entry.id   ee82102ad29ad92d5a0f06b7de963cf0
#
_cell.length_a   1.000
_cell.length_b   1.000
_cell.length_c   1.000
_cell.angle_alpha   90.00
_cell.angle_beta   90.00
_cell.angle_gamma   90.00
#
_symmetry.space_group_name_H-M   'P 1'
#
loop_
_entity.id
_entity.type
_entity.pdbx_description
1 polymer ?
#
loop_
_entity_poly.entity_id
_entity_poly.type
_entity_poly.pdbx_seq_one_letter_code
_entity_poly.pdbx_strand_id
1 'polypeptide(L)'
;SQGAYNYFEKLLPIFAVKISGWTNVYYSHVFSIADLTGGVLGMFAGGWLIDRFGKKRMIYIYFFFILSQTLILVAFKDYWTNVPFLYGFIVVYRWVNAFAKIGVFSIAMQCCSKKVSASQFTFYMTIGALGSMVGAAMIVPAKAMFSWGDSFVIFAILMLLSALILRLLNFNKLERQISDIVETEKA
;
A
#
# COMPACT_ATOMS: atom_id res chain seq x y z
N SER A 1 0.46 -3.26 7.12
CA SER A 1 0.04 -2.55 5.88
C SER A 1 -0.02 -3.48 4.66
N GLN A 2 0.94 -4.39 4.45
CA GLN A 2 0.97 -5.29 3.28
C GLN A 2 -0.31 -6.15 3.16
N GLY A 3 -0.81 -6.71 4.27
CA GLY A 3 -2.05 -7.49 4.29
C GLY A 3 -3.27 -6.68 3.87
N ALA A 4 -3.45 -5.48 4.43
CA ALA A 4 -4.54 -4.59 4.06
C ALA A 4 -4.47 -4.21 2.57
N TYR A 5 -3.28 -3.87 2.09
CA TYR A 5 -3.06 -3.56 0.68
C TYR A 5 -3.47 -4.73 -0.23
N ASN A 6 -2.98 -5.94 0.05
CA ASN A 6 -3.31 -7.11 -0.77
C ASN A 6 -4.78 -7.53 -0.68
N TYR A 7 -5.42 -7.35 0.48
CA TYR A 7 -6.87 -7.52 0.61
C TYR A 7 -7.61 -6.65 -0.42
N PHE A 8 -7.31 -5.36 -0.48
CA PHE A 8 -7.96 -4.44 -1.40
C PHE A 8 -7.57 -4.69 -2.86
N GLU A 9 -6.28 -4.94 -3.14
CA GLU A 9 -5.77 -5.21 -4.49
C GLU A 9 -6.44 -6.43 -5.14
N LYS A 10 -6.75 -7.45 -4.36
CA LYS A 10 -7.47 -8.65 -4.83
C LYS A 10 -8.98 -8.48 -4.85
N LEU A 11 -9.53 -7.62 -4.00
CA LEU A 11 -10.95 -7.31 -3.97
C LEU A 11 -11.38 -6.47 -5.18
N LEU A 12 -10.53 -5.55 -5.62
CA LEU A 12 -10.83 -4.59 -6.67
C LEU A 12 -11.19 -5.20 -8.04
N PRO A 13 -10.47 -6.21 -8.59
CA PRO A 13 -10.87 -6.87 -9.83
C PRO A 13 -12.21 -7.59 -9.72
N ILE A 14 -12.46 -8.25 -8.60
CA ILE A 14 -13.74 -8.95 -8.38
C ILE A 14 -14.89 -7.94 -8.33
N PHE A 15 -14.67 -6.79 -7.70
CA PHE A 15 -15.62 -5.69 -7.66
C PHE A 15 -15.88 -5.11 -9.06
N ALA A 16 -14.84 -4.79 -9.81
CA ALA A 16 -14.96 -4.23 -11.16
C ALA A 16 -15.75 -5.15 -12.10
N VAL A 17 -15.50 -6.46 -12.03
CA VAL A 17 -16.21 -7.44 -12.87
C VAL A 17 -17.64 -7.65 -12.41
N LYS A 18 -17.87 -7.86 -11.11
CA LYS A 18 -19.20 -8.25 -10.59
C LYS A 18 -20.20 -7.09 -10.47
N ILE A 19 -19.72 -5.89 -10.16
CA ILE A 19 -20.57 -4.73 -9.90
C ILE A 19 -20.59 -3.76 -11.07
N SER A 20 -19.43 -3.47 -11.65
CA SER A 20 -19.34 -2.49 -12.74
C SER A 20 -19.47 -3.12 -14.13
N GLY A 21 -19.61 -4.45 -14.21
CA GLY A 21 -19.80 -5.17 -15.47
C GLY A 21 -18.57 -5.20 -16.39
N TRP A 22 -17.38 -4.93 -15.87
CA TRP A 22 -16.16 -4.97 -16.66
C TRP A 22 -15.79 -6.41 -17.04
N THR A 23 -15.15 -6.57 -18.19
CA THR A 23 -14.51 -7.84 -18.52
C THR A 23 -13.16 -7.94 -17.81
N ASN A 24 -12.71 -9.16 -17.53
CA ASN A 24 -11.37 -9.39 -16.97
C ASN A 24 -10.26 -8.79 -17.86
N VAL A 25 -10.44 -8.85 -19.18
CA VAL A 25 -9.49 -8.30 -20.15
C VAL A 25 -9.41 -6.78 -20.02
N TYR A 26 -10.56 -6.09 -19.97
CA TYR A 26 -10.61 -4.64 -19.83
C TYR A 26 -9.98 -4.18 -18.51
N TYR A 27 -10.34 -4.83 -17.39
CA TYR A 27 -9.71 -4.55 -16.10
C TYR A 27 -8.20 -4.72 -16.15
N SER A 28 -7.70 -5.82 -16.76
CA SER A 28 -6.27 -6.10 -16.87
C SER A 28 -5.54 -5.04 -17.69
N HIS A 29 -6.15 -4.56 -18.78
CA HIS A 29 -5.59 -3.45 -19.56
C HIS A 29 -5.46 -2.16 -18.75
N VAL A 30 -6.53 -1.74 -18.07
CA VAL A 30 -6.53 -0.54 -17.22
C VAL A 30 -5.49 -0.67 -16.12
N PHE A 31 -5.46 -1.83 -15.46
CA PHE A 31 -4.51 -2.13 -14.40
C PHE A 31 -3.05 -2.06 -14.87
N SER A 32 -2.74 -2.67 -16.03
CA SER A 32 -1.39 -2.69 -16.58
C SER A 32 -0.91 -1.30 -16.98
N ILE A 33 -1.77 -0.50 -17.61
CA ILE A 33 -1.45 0.88 -17.99
C ILE A 33 -1.23 1.73 -16.72
N ALA A 34 -2.09 1.58 -15.72
CA ALA A 34 -1.97 2.29 -14.46
C ALA A 34 -0.68 1.91 -13.70
N ASP A 35 -0.31 0.63 -13.69
CA ASP A 35 0.93 0.16 -13.06
C ASP A 35 2.17 0.66 -13.80
N LEU A 36 2.18 0.57 -15.13
CA LEU A 36 3.31 1.05 -15.93
C LEU A 36 3.53 2.55 -15.73
N THR A 37 2.48 3.34 -15.89
CA THR A 37 2.56 4.80 -15.72
C THR A 37 2.88 5.19 -14.28
N GLY A 38 2.28 4.52 -13.29
CA GLY A 38 2.57 4.73 -11.88
C GLY A 38 4.00 4.34 -11.50
N GLY A 39 4.52 3.27 -12.08
CA GLY A 39 5.91 2.84 -11.91
C GLY A 39 6.91 3.86 -12.46
N VAL A 40 6.68 4.34 -13.68
CA VAL A 40 7.51 5.38 -14.30
C VAL A 40 7.47 6.67 -13.49
N LEU A 41 6.27 7.17 -13.14
CA LEU A 41 6.12 8.36 -12.30
C LEU A 41 6.76 8.16 -10.92
N GLY A 42 6.60 6.98 -10.32
CA GLY A 42 7.21 6.63 -9.05
C GLY A 42 8.73 6.65 -9.09
N MET A 43 9.34 6.18 -10.17
CA MET A 43 10.79 6.17 -10.35
C MET A 43 11.36 7.60 -10.35
N PHE A 44 10.76 8.52 -11.10
CA PHE A 44 11.26 9.89 -11.20
C PHE A 44 10.82 10.77 -10.03
N ALA A 45 9.54 10.76 -9.69
CA ALA A 45 8.99 11.65 -8.68
C ALA A 45 9.06 11.07 -7.25
N GLY A 46 9.00 9.74 -7.09
CA GLY A 46 8.95 9.10 -5.79
C GLY A 46 10.20 9.32 -4.95
N GLY A 47 11.37 9.17 -5.55
CA GLY A 47 12.64 9.44 -4.88
C GLY A 47 12.76 10.92 -4.49
N TRP A 48 12.54 11.82 -5.45
CA TRP A 48 12.59 13.26 -5.22
C TRP A 48 11.64 13.74 -4.11
N LEU A 49 10.40 13.23 -4.08
CA LEU A 49 9.43 13.55 -3.03
C LEU A 49 9.90 13.08 -1.65
N ILE A 50 10.46 11.87 -1.58
CA ILE A 50 10.97 11.29 -0.33
C ILE A 50 12.17 12.10 0.19
N ASP A 51 13.08 12.48 -0.69
CA ASP A 51 14.27 13.26 -0.33
C ASP A 51 13.89 14.68 0.14
N ARG A 52 12.88 15.30 -0.51
CA ARG A 52 12.43 16.65 -0.18
C ARG A 52 11.61 16.75 1.10
N PHE A 53 10.67 15.82 1.31
CA PHE A 53 9.70 15.88 2.42
C PHE A 53 10.01 14.94 3.58
N GLY A 54 10.95 14.03 3.39
CA GLY A 54 11.32 13.01 4.37
C GLY A 54 10.42 11.77 4.32
N LYS A 55 11.04 10.60 4.49
CA LYS A 55 10.41 9.27 4.32
C LYS A 55 9.17 9.08 5.19
N LYS A 56 9.26 9.44 6.49
CA LYS A 56 8.17 9.27 7.45
C LYS A 56 6.94 10.09 7.08
N ARG A 57 7.15 11.36 6.74
CA ARG A 57 6.05 12.29 6.37
C ARG A 57 5.36 11.83 5.09
N MET A 58 6.14 11.39 4.10
CA MET A 58 5.58 10.91 2.83
C MET A 58 4.71 9.67 3.00
N ILE A 59 5.08 8.71 3.86
CA ILE A 59 4.23 7.54 4.12
C ILE A 59 2.89 7.94 4.74
N TYR A 60 2.85 8.90 5.66
CA TYR A 60 1.58 9.40 6.20
C TYR A 60 0.72 10.08 5.13
N ILE A 61 1.34 10.85 4.25
CA ILE A 61 0.65 11.48 3.10
C ILE A 61 0.03 10.39 2.21
N TYR A 62 0.78 9.33 1.87
CA TYR A 62 0.25 8.22 1.07
C TYR A 62 -0.88 7.47 1.76
N PHE A 63 -0.77 7.19 3.05
CA PHE A 63 -1.87 6.58 3.81
C PHE A 63 -3.12 7.47 3.82
N PHE A 64 -2.95 8.76 3.99
CA PHE A 64 -4.05 9.72 3.93
C PHE A 64 -4.74 9.70 2.56
N PHE A 65 -3.96 9.71 1.48
CA PHE A 65 -4.52 9.63 0.12
C PHE A 65 -5.26 8.32 -0.13
N ILE A 66 -4.71 7.18 0.26
CA ILE A 66 -5.36 5.86 0.11
C ILE A 66 -6.67 5.81 0.90
N LEU A 67 -6.68 6.31 2.13
CA LEU A 67 -7.88 6.40 2.96
C LEU A 67 -8.94 7.31 2.32
N SER A 68 -8.54 8.51 1.89
CA SER A 68 -9.45 9.46 1.24
C SER A 68 -10.08 8.87 -0.02
N GLN A 69 -9.29 8.21 -0.87
CA GLN A 69 -9.80 7.53 -2.06
C GLN A 69 -10.79 6.40 -1.71
N THR A 70 -10.48 5.61 -0.68
CA THR A 70 -11.39 4.54 -0.25
C THR A 70 -12.70 5.11 0.27
N LEU A 71 -12.66 6.20 1.04
CA LEU A 71 -13.87 6.88 1.53
C LEU A 71 -14.68 7.48 0.37
N ILE A 72 -14.02 8.06 -0.64
CA ILE A 72 -14.68 8.54 -1.85
C ILE A 72 -15.39 7.37 -2.56
N LEU A 73 -14.74 6.23 -2.72
CA LEU A 73 -15.36 5.05 -3.32
C LEU A 73 -16.60 4.60 -2.54
N VAL A 74 -16.53 4.60 -1.20
CA VAL A 74 -17.69 4.23 -0.35
C VAL A 74 -18.80 5.28 -0.40
N ALA A 75 -18.45 6.56 -0.43
CA ALA A 75 -19.46 7.65 -0.46
C ALA A 75 -20.23 7.71 -1.80
N PHE A 76 -19.54 7.45 -2.90
CA PHE A 76 -20.11 7.53 -4.25
C PHE A 76 -20.58 6.17 -4.78
N LYS A 77 -21.41 5.45 -4.02
CA LYS A 77 -21.93 4.12 -4.40
C LYS A 77 -22.72 4.14 -5.71
N ASP A 78 -23.45 5.22 -6.00
CA ASP A 78 -24.27 5.36 -7.21
C ASP A 78 -23.42 5.45 -8.48
N TYR A 79 -22.13 5.78 -8.35
CA TYR A 79 -21.19 5.87 -9.48
C TYR A 79 -20.36 4.60 -9.70
N TRP A 80 -20.61 3.52 -8.96
CA TRP A 80 -19.85 2.27 -9.09
C TRP A 80 -19.97 1.60 -10.46
N THR A 81 -21.05 1.84 -11.18
CA THR A 81 -21.26 1.36 -12.55
C THR A 81 -20.73 2.34 -13.60
N ASN A 82 -20.32 3.54 -13.20
CA ASN A 82 -19.80 4.54 -14.11
C ASN A 82 -18.35 4.22 -14.48
N VAL A 83 -18.13 3.87 -15.77
CA VAL A 83 -16.82 3.44 -16.27
C VAL A 83 -15.72 4.51 -16.09
N PRO A 84 -15.92 5.79 -16.47
CA PRO A 84 -14.94 6.85 -16.25
C PRO A 84 -14.55 7.04 -14.79
N PHE A 85 -15.54 6.97 -13.87
CA PHE A 85 -15.27 7.11 -12.44
C PHE A 85 -14.36 5.99 -11.92
N LEU A 86 -14.73 4.74 -12.23
CA LEU A 86 -13.96 3.59 -11.76
C LEU A 86 -12.58 3.52 -12.42
N TYR A 87 -12.48 3.87 -13.70
CA TYR A 87 -11.20 3.99 -14.40
C TYR A 87 -10.26 4.98 -13.71
N GLY A 88 -10.73 6.21 -13.48
CA GLY A 88 -9.96 7.25 -12.79
C GLY A 88 -9.56 6.83 -11.38
N PHE A 89 -10.48 6.21 -10.64
CA PHE A 89 -10.21 5.67 -9.31
C PHE A 89 -9.07 4.64 -9.33
N ILE A 90 -9.12 3.65 -10.23
CA ILE A 90 -8.09 2.61 -10.34
C ILE A 90 -6.73 3.21 -10.67
N VAL A 91 -6.67 4.12 -11.66
CA VAL A 91 -5.42 4.76 -12.07
C VAL A 91 -4.78 5.53 -10.93
N VAL A 92 -5.53 6.41 -10.27
CA VAL A 92 -5.00 7.21 -9.16
C VAL A 92 -4.62 6.33 -7.97
N TYR A 93 -5.44 5.31 -7.66
CA TYR A 93 -5.13 4.33 -6.62
C TYR A 93 -3.81 3.61 -6.89
N ARG A 94 -3.58 3.15 -8.12
CA ARG A 94 -2.32 2.47 -8.50
C ARG A 94 -1.11 3.39 -8.41
N TRP A 95 -1.23 4.64 -8.81
CA TRP A 95 -0.16 5.63 -8.70
C TRP A 95 0.21 5.90 -7.25
N VAL A 96 -0.77 6.17 -6.39
CA VAL A 96 -0.52 6.41 -4.96
C VAL A 96 0.13 5.18 -4.32
N ASN A 97 -0.28 3.97 -4.70
CA ASN A 97 0.33 2.74 -4.20
C ASN A 97 1.76 2.54 -4.69
N ALA A 98 2.07 2.89 -5.93
CA ALA A 98 3.45 2.84 -6.44
C ALA A 98 4.38 3.73 -5.59
N PHE A 99 3.98 4.96 -5.32
CA PHE A 99 4.72 5.87 -4.44
C PHE A 99 4.83 5.34 -3.00
N ALA A 100 3.74 4.79 -2.45
CA ALA A 100 3.74 4.21 -1.11
C ALA A 100 4.72 3.02 -0.99
N LYS A 101 4.78 2.14 -1.99
CA LYS A 101 5.73 1.02 -2.04
C LYS A 101 7.18 1.51 -2.02
N ILE A 102 7.52 2.52 -2.83
CA ILE A 102 8.86 3.11 -2.86
C ILE A 102 9.23 3.67 -1.48
N GLY A 103 8.31 4.38 -0.82
CA GLY A 103 8.51 4.90 0.52
C GLY A 103 8.76 3.81 1.56
N VAL A 104 7.97 2.74 1.55
CA VAL A 104 8.13 1.60 2.46
C VAL A 104 9.46 0.89 2.23
N PHE A 105 9.86 0.65 0.98
CA PHE A 105 11.14 0.02 0.66
C PHE A 105 12.32 0.89 1.08
N SER A 106 12.23 2.21 0.86
CA SER A 106 13.26 3.14 1.30
C SER A 106 13.49 3.12 2.82
N ILE A 107 12.41 3.00 3.61
CA ILE A 107 12.53 2.84 5.07
C ILE A 107 13.08 1.45 5.43
N ALA A 108 12.57 0.39 4.81
CA ALA A 108 13.06 -0.96 5.07
C ALA A 108 14.57 -1.08 4.82
N MET A 109 15.06 -0.49 3.73
CA MET A 109 16.50 -0.47 3.43
C MET A 109 17.30 0.34 4.46
N GLN A 110 16.76 1.46 4.94
CA GLN A 110 17.42 2.27 5.97
C GLN A 110 17.51 1.57 7.33
N CYS A 111 16.51 0.72 7.64
CA CYS A 111 16.50 -0.07 8.87
C CYS A 111 17.42 -1.30 8.82
N CYS A 112 18.10 -1.56 7.71
CA CYS A 112 19.03 -2.68 7.59
C CYS A 112 20.44 -2.27 8.03
N SER A 113 21.09 -3.13 8.84
CA SER A 113 22.49 -2.98 9.20
C SER A 113 23.39 -3.23 7.97
N LYS A 114 24.46 -2.43 7.81
CA LYS A 114 25.37 -2.54 6.66
C LYS A 114 26.00 -3.94 6.50
N LYS A 115 26.25 -4.66 7.61
CA LYS A 115 26.90 -5.98 7.58
C LYS A 115 25.99 -7.12 7.09
N VAL A 116 24.69 -7.05 7.40
CA VAL A 116 23.70 -8.12 7.11
C VAL A 116 22.48 -7.58 6.39
N SER A 117 22.65 -6.50 5.63
CA SER A 117 21.54 -5.78 4.99
C SER A 117 20.68 -6.65 4.09
N ALA A 118 21.29 -7.55 3.31
CA ALA A 118 20.57 -8.44 2.40
C ALA A 118 19.65 -9.39 3.17
N SER A 119 20.14 -10.06 4.21
CA SER A 119 19.36 -11.01 5.01
C SER A 119 18.22 -10.31 5.77
N GLN A 120 18.50 -9.13 6.37
CA GLN A 120 17.47 -8.36 7.07
C GLN A 120 16.40 -7.85 6.11
N PHE A 121 16.80 -7.34 4.95
CA PHE A 121 15.84 -6.88 3.94
C PHE A 121 14.97 -8.04 3.45
N THR A 122 15.57 -9.20 3.14
CA THR A 122 14.82 -10.40 2.75
C THR A 122 13.84 -10.83 3.84
N PHE A 123 14.23 -10.78 5.11
CA PHE A 123 13.35 -11.09 6.23
C PHE A 123 12.14 -10.15 6.30
N TYR A 124 12.36 -8.84 6.15
CA TYR A 124 11.24 -7.87 6.09
C TYR A 124 10.31 -8.12 4.90
N MET A 125 10.88 -8.47 3.75
CA MET A 125 10.09 -8.82 2.57
C MET A 125 9.27 -10.09 2.78
N THR A 126 9.84 -11.10 3.44
CA THR A 126 9.15 -12.35 3.77
C THR A 126 7.97 -12.11 4.72
N ILE A 127 8.17 -11.32 5.78
CA ILE A 127 7.07 -10.93 6.69
C ILE A 127 5.98 -10.17 5.91
N GLY A 128 6.38 -9.28 5.00
CA GLY A 128 5.46 -8.59 4.12
C GLY A 128 4.65 -9.55 3.24
N ALA A 129 5.31 -10.54 2.66
CA ALA A 129 4.66 -11.58 1.83
C ALA A 129 3.67 -12.42 2.64
N LEU A 130 4.03 -12.84 3.86
CA LEU A 130 3.09 -13.52 4.77
C LEU A 130 1.86 -12.67 5.08
N GLY A 131 2.07 -11.38 5.39
CA GLY A 131 0.96 -10.44 5.57
C GLY A 131 0.07 -10.34 4.32
N SER A 132 0.66 -10.37 3.14
CA SER A 132 -0.05 -10.36 1.86
C SER A 132 -0.91 -11.61 1.66
N MET A 133 -0.40 -12.78 2.01
CA MET A 133 -1.14 -14.06 1.94
C MET A 133 -2.35 -14.03 2.88
N VAL A 134 -2.17 -13.56 4.12
CA VAL A 134 -3.27 -13.40 5.09
C VAL A 134 -4.32 -12.44 4.55
N GLY A 135 -3.91 -11.28 4.01
CA GLY A 135 -4.84 -10.32 3.42
C GLY A 135 -5.66 -10.90 2.27
N ALA A 136 -5.03 -11.67 1.38
CA ALA A 136 -5.73 -12.35 0.29
C ALA A 136 -6.70 -13.44 0.81
N ALA A 137 -6.31 -14.22 1.81
CA ALA A 137 -7.14 -15.25 2.40
C ALA A 137 -8.40 -14.71 3.09
N MET A 138 -8.35 -13.47 3.60
CA MET A 138 -9.51 -12.82 4.24
C MET A 138 -10.64 -12.45 3.26
N ILE A 139 -10.41 -12.43 1.95
CA ILE A 139 -11.41 -11.98 0.97
C ILE A 139 -12.63 -12.90 0.95
N VAL A 140 -12.41 -14.21 0.91
CA VAL A 140 -13.52 -15.18 0.80
C VAL A 140 -14.45 -15.10 2.01
N PRO A 141 -13.97 -15.21 3.26
CA PRO A 141 -14.84 -15.07 4.42
C PRO A 141 -15.46 -13.67 4.54
N ALA A 142 -14.71 -12.62 4.20
CA ALA A 142 -15.26 -11.26 4.24
C ALA A 142 -16.40 -11.09 3.24
N LYS A 143 -16.28 -11.63 2.02
CA LYS A 143 -17.35 -11.54 1.01
C LYS A 143 -18.55 -12.44 1.29
N ALA A 144 -18.40 -13.49 2.09
CA ALA A 144 -19.52 -14.30 2.55
C ALA A 144 -20.38 -13.59 3.61
N MET A 145 -19.78 -12.70 4.41
CA MET A 145 -20.41 -12.07 5.56
C MET A 145 -20.77 -10.59 5.34
N PHE A 146 -20.06 -9.88 4.46
CA PHE A 146 -20.13 -8.42 4.33
C PHE A 146 -20.51 -7.97 2.92
N SER A 147 -21.20 -6.83 2.85
CA SER A 147 -21.48 -6.15 1.58
C SER A 147 -20.18 -5.59 0.95
N TRP A 148 -20.25 -5.09 -0.28
CA TRP A 148 -19.11 -4.43 -0.92
C TRP A 148 -18.67 -3.18 -0.17
N GLY A 149 -19.64 -2.35 0.26
CA GLY A 149 -19.35 -1.15 1.04
C GLY A 149 -18.63 -1.47 2.34
N ASP A 150 -19.12 -2.47 3.09
CA ASP A 150 -18.50 -2.90 4.35
C ASP A 150 -17.08 -3.45 4.13
N SER A 151 -16.86 -4.17 3.02
CA SER A 151 -15.54 -4.67 2.65
C SER A 151 -14.53 -3.55 2.42
N PHE A 152 -14.95 -2.42 1.85
CA PHE A 152 -14.12 -1.23 1.69
C PHE A 152 -13.90 -0.49 3.02
N VAL A 153 -14.90 -0.47 3.89
CA VAL A 153 -14.77 0.09 5.25
C VAL A 153 -13.79 -0.75 6.07
N ILE A 154 -13.85 -2.08 6.00
CA ILE A 154 -12.87 -2.97 6.64
C ILE A 154 -11.44 -2.62 6.17
N PHE A 155 -11.25 -2.44 4.87
CA PHE A 155 -9.95 -2.00 4.34
C PHE A 155 -9.50 -0.66 4.93
N ALA A 156 -10.40 0.33 5.00
CA ALA A 156 -10.11 1.64 5.58
C ALA A 156 -9.69 1.52 7.06
N ILE A 157 -10.37 0.68 7.84
CA ILE A 157 -10.03 0.41 9.24
C ILE A 157 -8.64 -0.24 9.35
N LEU A 158 -8.35 -1.24 8.53
CA LEU A 158 -7.04 -1.89 8.50
C LEU A 158 -5.90 -0.93 8.13
N MET A 159 -6.17 0.01 7.23
CA MET A 159 -5.21 1.06 6.87
C MET A 159 -5.02 2.07 8.00
N LEU A 160 -6.09 2.47 8.70
CA LEU A 160 -6.00 3.33 9.88
C LEU A 160 -5.19 2.67 11.00
N LEU A 161 -5.45 1.41 11.30
CA LEU A 161 -4.67 0.64 12.28
C LEU A 161 -3.20 0.58 11.90
N SER A 162 -2.90 0.35 10.61
CA SER A 162 -1.53 0.34 10.10
C SER A 162 -0.83 1.71 10.28
N ALA A 163 -1.55 2.80 10.05
CA ALA A 163 -1.04 4.16 10.25
C ALA A 163 -0.80 4.48 11.74
N LEU A 164 -1.70 4.03 12.63
CA LEU A 164 -1.55 4.17 14.08
C LEU A 164 -0.33 3.40 14.60
N ILE A 165 -0.15 2.15 14.17
CA ILE A 165 1.03 1.34 14.52
C ILE A 165 2.31 2.06 14.05
N LEU A 166 2.31 2.61 12.84
CA LEU A 166 3.45 3.36 12.32
C LEU A 166 3.76 4.60 13.18
N ARG A 167 2.73 5.26 13.72
CA ARG A 167 2.90 6.41 14.63
C ARG A 167 3.58 6.03 15.95
N LEU A 168 3.29 4.82 16.46
CA LEU A 168 3.89 4.32 17.69
C LEU A 168 5.37 3.96 17.53
N LEU A 169 5.83 3.71 16.29
CA LEU A 169 7.23 3.43 16.01
C LEU A 169 8.07 4.72 16.08
N ASN A 170 8.97 4.77 17.05
CA ASN A 170 9.92 5.88 17.20
C ASN A 170 11.17 5.62 16.33
N PHE A 171 11.12 6.07 15.08
CA PHE A 171 12.21 5.88 14.11
C PHE A 171 13.53 6.48 14.59
N ASN A 172 13.53 7.60 15.30
CA ASN A 172 14.74 8.23 15.81
C ASN A 172 15.44 7.36 16.88
N LYS A 173 14.65 6.62 17.67
CA LYS A 173 15.20 5.67 18.65
C LYS A 173 15.78 4.46 17.94
N LEU A 174 15.14 4.00 16.89
CA LEU A 174 15.59 2.87 16.08
C LEU A 174 16.88 3.20 15.33
N GLU A 175 16.98 4.37 14.72
CA GLU A 175 18.21 4.85 14.06
C GLU A 175 19.39 4.95 15.04
N ARG A 176 19.17 5.49 16.23
CA ARG A 176 20.20 5.55 17.29
C ARG A 176 20.65 4.15 17.71
N GLN A 177 19.73 3.24 17.97
CA GLN A 177 20.07 1.87 18.34
C GLN A 177 20.88 1.15 17.24
N ILE A 178 20.57 1.38 15.98
CA ILE A 178 21.31 0.81 14.85
C ILE A 178 22.73 1.44 14.78
N SER A 179 22.87 2.76 14.99
CA SER A 179 24.16 3.43 15.00
C SER A 179 25.04 2.95 16.16
N ASP A 180 24.46 2.81 17.36
CA ASP A 180 25.18 2.33 18.54
C ASP A 180 25.70 0.90 18.36
N ILE A 181 24.92 0.01 17.76
CA ILE A 181 25.33 -1.36 17.42
C ILE A 181 26.49 -1.35 16.42
N VAL A 182 26.45 -0.47 15.43
CA VAL A 182 27.53 -0.35 14.42
C VAL A 182 28.81 0.23 15.01
N GLU A 183 28.73 1.10 16.01
CA GLU A 183 29.91 1.65 16.71
C GLU A 183 30.52 0.63 17.67
N THR A 184 29.72 -0.10 18.44
CA THR A 184 30.20 -1.17 19.34
C THR A 184 30.83 -2.34 18.57
N GLU A 185 30.48 -2.58 17.33
CA GLU A 185 31.10 -3.61 16.49
C GLU A 185 32.42 -3.15 15.82
N LYS A 186 32.75 -1.86 15.89
CA LYS A 186 34.04 -1.33 15.36
C LYS A 186 35.13 -1.19 16.41
N ALA A 187 34.77 -1.29 17.69
CA ALA A 187 35.68 -1.26 18.83
C ALA A 187 36.17 -2.66 19.17
#